data_9bf1c19267b120ec4bb266406f1ad47a
#
_entry.id   9bf1c19267b120ec4bb266406f1ad47a
#
_cell.length_a   1.000
_cell.length_b   1.000
_cell.length_c   1.000
_cell.angle_alpha   90.00
_cell.angle_beta   90.00
_cell.angle_gamma   90.00
#
_symmetry.space_group_name_H-M   'P 1'
#
loop_
_entity.id
_entity.type
_entity.pdbx_description
1 polymer ?
#
loop_
_entity_poly.entity_id
_entity_poly.type
_entity_poly.pdbx_seq_one_letter_code
_entity_poly.pdbx_strand_id
1 'polypeptide(L)'
;LCLVSILRRTIKTEAAVEEQLDTDLFGTIYHENKNRTVKSKIVQSVKALLITSPIITTKFIESFNNIRIKLEYEHDRKPSKNVYLVSSVCENEGKSTVALNIALSLVKEGKKVIVIDADMRKPAICKMLDIPKEQVTDMVRLLQGECGLDQTMYRDRQGLNLVMSTKGHSSTYEFVKSGAMKDLIKKCRKFADFVIIDTPPMSMLSDTEALLDDVDFSLLVIRQDFSYEKDIENCINIMNDADSQFLGCILNDYKKLKIRETASVFKNFEDGEEVAHE
;
A
#
# COMPACT_ATOMS: atom_id res chain seq x y z
N LEU A 1 -21.85 11.82 -17.04
CA LEU A 1 -20.79 11.30 -16.13
C LEU A 1 -20.83 9.77 -15.97
N CYS A 2 -21.99 9.12 -15.88
CA CYS A 2 -22.09 7.65 -15.75
C CYS A 2 -21.59 6.86 -16.97
N LEU A 3 -21.83 7.34 -18.20
CA LEU A 3 -21.39 6.65 -19.42
C LEU A 3 -19.85 6.59 -19.58
N VAL A 4 -19.13 7.61 -19.12
CA VAL A 4 -17.66 7.66 -19.19
C VAL A 4 -17.02 6.68 -18.20
N SER A 5 -17.66 6.47 -17.04
CA SER A 5 -17.16 5.50 -16.04
C SER A 5 -17.34 4.04 -16.48
N ILE A 6 -18.37 3.75 -17.32
CA ILE A 6 -18.61 2.40 -17.87
C ILE A 6 -17.56 2.04 -18.94
N LEU A 7 -17.06 3.04 -19.67
CA LEU A 7 -16.07 2.85 -20.74
C LEU A 7 -14.62 2.77 -20.23
N ARG A 8 -14.35 3.14 -18.97
CA ARG A 8 -13.04 3.00 -18.38
C ARG A 8 -12.89 1.56 -17.84
N ARG A 9 -11.96 0.81 -18.42
CA ARG A 9 -11.55 -0.49 -17.90
C ARG A 9 -10.67 -0.29 -16.66
N THR A 10 -11.30 -0.16 -15.51
CA THR A 10 -10.69 0.00 -14.19
C THR A 10 -11.26 -1.05 -13.24
N ILE A 11 -10.50 -1.45 -12.24
CA ILE A 11 -10.93 -2.44 -11.24
C ILE A 11 -11.90 -1.82 -10.24
N LYS A 12 -13.12 -2.38 -10.17
CA LYS A 12 -14.21 -1.83 -9.34
C LYS A 12 -14.66 -2.75 -8.21
N THR A 13 -14.39 -4.03 -8.29
CA THR A 13 -14.82 -5.05 -7.32
C THR A 13 -13.68 -5.98 -6.94
N GLU A 14 -13.85 -6.69 -5.82
CA GLU A 14 -12.94 -7.75 -5.39
C GLU A 14 -12.84 -8.87 -6.44
N ALA A 15 -14.00 -9.32 -6.95
CA ALA A 15 -14.03 -10.34 -8.00
C ALA A 15 -13.32 -9.91 -9.29
N ALA A 16 -13.37 -8.62 -9.64
CA ALA A 16 -12.68 -8.12 -10.83
C ALA A 16 -11.14 -8.22 -10.73
N VAL A 17 -10.57 -8.23 -9.52
CA VAL A 17 -9.12 -8.46 -9.34
C VAL A 17 -8.76 -9.88 -9.79
N GLU A 18 -9.51 -10.88 -9.36
CA GLU A 18 -9.23 -12.28 -9.65
C GLU A 18 -9.62 -12.67 -11.08
N GLU A 19 -10.77 -12.16 -11.57
CA GLU A 19 -11.31 -12.53 -12.88
C GLU A 19 -10.69 -11.78 -14.06
N GLN A 20 -10.31 -10.50 -13.88
CA GLN A 20 -9.80 -9.65 -14.97
C GLN A 20 -8.28 -9.54 -14.98
N LEU A 21 -7.62 -9.63 -13.81
CA LEU A 21 -6.16 -9.46 -13.72
C LEU A 21 -5.40 -10.78 -13.60
N ASP A 22 -6.09 -11.93 -13.53
CA ASP A 22 -5.51 -13.26 -13.33
C ASP A 22 -4.46 -13.29 -12.20
N THR A 23 -4.82 -12.69 -11.06
CA THR A 23 -3.95 -12.58 -9.90
C THR A 23 -4.73 -12.69 -8.59
N ASP A 24 -4.05 -13.11 -7.53
CA ASP A 24 -4.65 -13.25 -6.21
C ASP A 24 -5.03 -11.88 -5.61
N LEU A 25 -6.22 -11.81 -5.03
CA LEU A 25 -6.61 -10.71 -4.14
C LEU A 25 -6.03 -10.96 -2.74
N PHE A 26 -4.86 -10.36 -2.47
CA PHE A 26 -4.20 -10.52 -1.18
C PHE A 26 -4.98 -9.87 -0.03
N GLY A 27 -5.66 -8.76 -0.29
CA GLY A 27 -6.50 -8.11 0.71
C GLY A 27 -7.32 -6.96 0.18
N THR A 28 -8.34 -6.57 0.97
CA THR A 28 -9.21 -5.42 0.66
C THR A 28 -9.20 -4.44 1.80
N ILE A 29 -8.91 -3.18 1.51
CA ILE A 29 -8.95 -2.08 2.47
C ILE A 29 -10.17 -1.23 2.19
N TYR A 30 -11.10 -1.24 3.15
CA TYR A 30 -12.34 -0.49 3.00
C TYR A 30 -12.13 1.01 3.12
N HIS A 31 -12.92 1.76 2.36
CA HIS A 31 -12.91 3.22 2.37
C HIS A 31 -13.08 3.78 3.78
N GLU A 32 -12.20 4.72 4.13
CA GLU A 32 -12.25 5.45 5.39
C GLU A 32 -12.23 6.97 5.15
N ASN A 33 -13.09 7.70 5.82
CA ASN A 33 -13.19 9.15 5.68
C ASN A 33 -12.18 9.87 6.57
N LYS A 34 -11.23 10.61 5.99
CA LYS A 34 -10.27 11.45 6.72
C LYS A 34 -10.94 12.49 7.63
N ASN A 35 -12.10 13.00 7.25
CA ASN A 35 -12.77 14.14 7.88
C ASN A 35 -14.14 13.75 8.42
N ARG A 36 -14.19 12.75 9.31
CA ARG A 36 -15.46 12.21 9.85
C ARG A 36 -16.13 13.15 10.85
N THR A 37 -15.38 13.95 11.61
CA THR A 37 -15.92 14.89 12.58
C THR A 37 -15.94 16.32 12.05
N VAL A 38 -16.90 17.14 12.50
CA VAL A 38 -17.00 18.57 12.14
C VAL A 38 -15.70 19.31 12.50
N LYS A 39 -15.09 18.95 13.63
CA LYS A 39 -13.82 19.52 14.10
C LYS A 39 -12.64 19.16 13.17
N SER A 40 -12.60 17.93 12.65
CA SER A 40 -11.55 17.49 11.69
C SER A 40 -11.73 18.12 10.31
N LYS A 41 -12.97 18.45 9.91
CA LYS A 41 -13.26 19.20 8.66
C LYS A 41 -12.74 20.64 8.71
N ILE A 42 -12.83 21.28 9.88
CA ILE A 42 -12.41 22.69 10.06
C ILE A 42 -10.89 22.80 10.17
N VAL A 43 -10.23 21.85 10.85
CA VAL A 43 -8.79 21.94 11.19
C VAL A 43 -7.90 21.19 10.18
N GLN A 44 -8.46 20.39 9.25
CA GLN A 44 -7.72 19.50 8.32
C GLN A 44 -6.57 18.74 9.01
N SER A 45 -6.78 18.31 10.26
CA SER A 45 -5.71 17.85 11.16
C SER A 45 -5.24 16.39 10.91
N VAL A 46 -5.97 15.61 10.10
CA VAL A 46 -5.61 14.20 9.85
C VAL A 46 -4.65 14.10 8.68
N LYS A 47 -3.35 13.97 8.99
CA LYS A 47 -2.29 13.88 7.98
C LYS A 47 -2.35 12.56 7.21
N ALA A 48 -2.64 11.45 7.92
CA ALA A 48 -2.77 10.11 7.34
C ALA A 48 -3.85 9.29 8.05
N LEU A 49 -4.42 8.29 7.33
CA LEU A 49 -5.32 7.30 7.90
C LEU A 49 -4.48 6.19 8.55
N LEU A 50 -4.26 6.28 9.86
CA LEU A 50 -3.48 5.29 10.61
C LEU A 50 -4.41 4.48 11.53
N ILE A 51 -4.22 3.16 11.58
CA ILE A 51 -5.01 2.24 12.44
C ILE A 51 -4.91 2.56 13.92
N THR A 52 -3.92 3.34 14.32
CA THR A 52 -3.71 3.82 15.70
C THR A 52 -4.49 5.09 16.01
N SER A 53 -5.11 5.71 15.03
CA SER A 53 -5.92 6.92 15.23
C SER A 53 -7.28 6.56 15.83
N PRO A 54 -7.75 7.27 16.89
CA PRO A 54 -9.01 6.97 17.58
C PRO A 54 -10.28 7.24 16.74
N ILE A 55 -10.13 7.88 15.58
CA ILE A 55 -11.26 8.22 14.69
C ILE A 55 -11.52 7.16 13.61
N ILE A 56 -10.64 6.19 13.49
CA ILE A 56 -10.70 5.14 12.45
C ILE A 56 -11.77 4.10 12.79
N THR A 57 -12.48 3.61 11.78
CA THR A 57 -13.49 2.57 11.96
C THR A 57 -12.87 1.20 12.22
N THR A 58 -13.59 0.36 12.98
CA THR A 58 -13.21 -1.05 13.19
C THR A 58 -13.02 -1.78 11.86
N LYS A 59 -13.89 -1.50 10.88
CA LYS A 59 -13.81 -2.13 9.56
C LYS A 59 -12.49 -1.84 8.83
N PHE A 60 -11.99 -0.63 8.93
CA PHE A 60 -10.68 -0.26 8.37
C PHE A 60 -9.54 -0.98 9.11
N ILE A 61 -9.59 -1.06 10.45
CA ILE A 61 -8.61 -1.77 11.26
C ILE A 61 -8.60 -3.27 10.90
N GLU A 62 -9.78 -3.90 10.79
CA GLU A 62 -9.91 -5.31 10.43
C GLU A 62 -9.34 -5.63 9.04
N SER A 63 -9.40 -4.67 8.09
CA SER A 63 -8.75 -4.84 6.79
C SER A 63 -7.25 -5.13 6.95
N PHE A 64 -6.57 -4.39 7.81
CA PHE A 64 -5.14 -4.57 8.06
C PHE A 64 -4.83 -5.79 8.92
N ASN A 65 -5.70 -6.17 9.86
CA ASN A 65 -5.58 -7.42 10.62
C ASN A 65 -5.62 -8.62 9.68
N ASN A 66 -6.54 -8.64 8.71
CA ASN A 66 -6.64 -9.72 7.73
C ASN A 66 -5.39 -9.81 6.83
N ILE A 67 -4.86 -8.68 6.38
CA ILE A 67 -3.61 -8.63 5.61
C ILE A 67 -2.44 -9.14 6.47
N ARG A 68 -2.33 -8.69 7.72
CA ARG A 68 -1.30 -9.12 8.66
C ARG A 68 -1.30 -10.63 8.86
N ILE A 69 -2.46 -11.24 9.10
CA ILE A 69 -2.58 -12.70 9.29
C ILE A 69 -2.03 -13.46 8.08
N LYS A 70 -2.30 -12.99 6.86
CA LYS A 70 -1.76 -13.61 5.65
C LYS A 70 -0.24 -13.44 5.55
N LEU A 71 0.30 -12.27 5.91
CA LEU A 71 1.75 -12.03 5.93
C LEU A 71 2.45 -12.90 6.98
N GLU A 72 1.88 -13.03 8.19
CA GLU A 72 2.39 -13.92 9.23
C GLU A 72 2.37 -15.39 8.78
N TYR A 73 1.32 -15.83 8.08
CA TYR A 73 1.24 -17.17 7.51
C TYR A 73 2.36 -17.44 6.48
N GLU A 74 2.66 -16.47 5.58
CA GLU A 74 3.76 -16.60 4.64
C GLU A 74 5.13 -16.60 5.33
N HIS A 75 5.29 -15.76 6.36
CA HIS A 75 6.51 -15.73 7.18
C HIS A 75 6.74 -17.05 7.94
N ASP A 76 5.71 -17.61 8.56
CA ASP A 76 5.80 -18.88 9.32
C ASP A 76 6.20 -20.05 8.40
N ARG A 77 5.74 -20.05 7.14
CA ARG A 77 6.13 -21.05 6.14
C ARG A 77 7.56 -20.90 5.63
N LYS A 78 8.10 -19.69 5.65
CA LYS A 78 9.44 -19.34 5.14
C LYS A 78 10.14 -18.37 6.10
N PRO A 79 10.56 -18.79 7.30
CA PRO A 79 11.07 -17.89 8.34
C PRO A 79 12.34 -17.12 7.96
N SER A 80 13.10 -17.60 6.97
CA SER A 80 14.27 -16.89 6.43
C SER A 80 13.91 -15.74 5.50
N LYS A 81 12.65 -15.67 5.05
CA LYS A 81 12.11 -14.65 4.16
C LYS A 81 11.26 -13.67 4.96
N ASN A 82 11.72 -12.43 5.08
CA ASN A 82 11.08 -11.42 5.93
C ASN A 82 11.04 -10.02 5.34
N VAL A 83 11.37 -9.86 4.05
CA VAL A 83 11.40 -8.57 3.36
C VAL A 83 10.25 -8.47 2.37
N TYR A 84 9.38 -7.50 2.58
CA TYR A 84 8.15 -7.27 1.83
C TYR A 84 8.19 -5.91 1.15
N LEU A 85 8.12 -5.88 -0.17
CA LEU A 85 8.03 -4.66 -0.96
C LEU A 85 6.56 -4.32 -1.22
N VAL A 86 6.18 -3.08 -0.98
CA VAL A 86 4.85 -2.54 -1.25
C VAL A 86 4.97 -1.42 -2.27
N SER A 87 4.33 -1.60 -3.41
CA SER A 87 4.26 -0.59 -4.47
C SER A 87 2.83 -0.35 -4.94
N SER A 88 2.66 0.54 -5.91
CA SER A 88 1.40 0.82 -6.59
C SER A 88 1.64 1.07 -8.08
N VAL A 89 0.57 1.08 -8.86
CA VAL A 89 0.65 1.43 -10.28
C VAL A 89 0.96 2.91 -10.44
N CYS A 90 0.14 3.76 -9.82
CA CYS A 90 0.24 5.22 -9.90
C CYS A 90 0.41 5.89 -8.53
N GLU A 91 0.74 7.19 -8.54
CA GLU A 91 0.67 8.03 -7.33
C GLU A 91 -0.77 8.07 -6.79
N ASN A 92 -0.90 8.29 -5.48
CA ASN A 92 -2.20 8.46 -4.79
C ASN A 92 -3.09 7.20 -4.72
N GLU A 93 -2.55 6.01 -4.96
CA GLU A 93 -3.24 4.75 -4.70
C GLU A 93 -3.15 4.29 -3.24
N GLY A 94 -2.33 4.96 -2.43
CA GLY A 94 -2.26 4.74 -0.99
C GLY A 94 -1.17 3.76 -0.54
N LYS A 95 -0.19 3.42 -1.38
CA LYS A 95 0.92 2.50 -1.06
C LYS A 95 1.57 2.76 0.29
N SER A 96 2.01 4.00 0.55
CA SER A 96 2.67 4.37 1.81
C SER A 96 1.73 4.25 3.03
N THR A 97 0.44 4.57 2.85
CA THR A 97 -0.58 4.36 3.88
C THR A 97 -0.76 2.87 4.17
N VAL A 98 -0.76 2.04 3.14
CA VAL A 98 -0.89 0.59 3.26
C VAL A 98 0.34 0.00 3.94
N ALA A 99 1.56 0.31 3.44
CA ALA A 99 2.82 -0.16 4.00
C ALA A 99 2.94 0.17 5.50
N LEU A 100 2.64 1.43 5.87
CA LEU A 100 2.74 1.89 7.23
C LEU A 100 1.70 1.23 8.16
N ASN A 101 0.46 1.06 7.70
CA ASN A 101 -0.58 0.40 8.52
C ASN A 101 -0.36 -1.11 8.65
N ILE A 102 0.19 -1.79 7.65
CA ILE A 102 0.66 -3.18 7.77
C ILE A 102 1.72 -3.26 8.88
N ALA A 103 2.73 -2.38 8.82
CA ALA A 103 3.79 -2.34 9.82
C ALA A 103 3.26 -2.08 11.24
N LEU A 104 2.34 -1.12 11.39
CA LEU A 104 1.69 -0.83 12.67
C LEU A 104 0.85 -1.99 13.19
N SER A 105 0.15 -2.73 12.31
CA SER A 105 -0.61 -3.92 12.70
C SER A 105 0.32 -5.04 13.21
N LEU A 106 1.47 -5.25 12.58
CA LEU A 106 2.49 -6.21 13.00
C LEU A 106 3.12 -5.83 14.35
N VAL A 107 3.47 -4.55 14.55
CA VAL A 107 4.03 -4.05 15.83
C VAL A 107 3.03 -4.22 16.97
N LYS A 108 1.73 -4.00 16.72
CA LYS A 108 0.67 -4.19 17.71
C LYS A 108 0.61 -5.64 18.24
N GLU A 109 0.99 -6.61 17.43
CA GLU A 109 1.09 -8.03 17.81
C GLU A 109 2.49 -8.41 18.33
N GLY A 110 3.32 -7.41 18.67
CA GLY A 110 4.63 -7.62 19.30
C GLY A 110 5.76 -8.00 18.34
N LYS A 111 5.56 -7.93 17.02
CA LYS A 111 6.61 -8.21 16.04
C LYS A 111 7.61 -7.06 15.97
N LYS A 112 8.88 -7.38 15.74
CA LYS A 112 9.92 -6.39 15.43
C LYS A 112 9.83 -6.02 13.96
N VAL A 113 9.46 -4.78 13.67
CA VAL A 113 9.26 -4.30 12.29
C VAL A 113 10.19 -3.16 11.99
N ILE A 114 10.77 -3.19 10.79
CA ILE A 114 11.50 -2.06 10.20
C ILE A 114 10.74 -1.62 8.94
N VAL A 115 10.46 -0.33 8.81
CA VAL A 115 9.95 0.26 7.56
C VAL A 115 11.06 1.06 6.89
N ILE A 116 11.27 0.83 5.60
CA ILE A 116 12.19 1.59 4.75
C ILE A 116 11.35 2.44 3.80
N ASP A 117 11.45 3.77 3.89
CA ASP A 117 10.84 4.72 2.94
C ASP A 117 11.75 4.86 1.72
N ALA A 118 11.63 3.92 0.77
CA ALA A 118 12.41 3.90 -0.45
C ALA A 118 11.84 4.84 -1.53
N ASP A 119 10.69 5.51 -1.31
CA ASP A 119 10.23 6.62 -2.16
C ASP A 119 11.02 7.90 -1.84
N MET A 120 12.32 7.85 -2.09
CA MET A 120 13.23 8.96 -1.82
C MET A 120 12.92 10.21 -2.67
N ARG A 121 12.09 10.13 -3.70
CA ARG A 121 11.68 11.29 -4.52
C ARG A 121 10.57 12.08 -3.84
N LYS A 122 9.59 11.37 -3.26
CA LYS A 122 8.42 11.97 -2.58
C LYS A 122 8.20 11.31 -1.22
N PRO A 123 9.19 11.37 -0.30
CA PRO A 123 9.10 10.69 0.99
C PRO A 123 7.89 11.18 1.77
N ALA A 124 7.11 10.23 2.29
CA ALA A 124 5.82 10.53 2.90
C ALA A 124 5.76 10.17 4.39
N ILE A 125 6.55 9.21 4.86
CA ILE A 125 6.40 8.60 6.19
C ILE A 125 6.61 9.60 7.33
N CYS A 126 7.63 10.47 7.27
CA CYS A 126 7.86 11.51 8.26
C CYS A 126 6.61 12.40 8.48
N LYS A 127 5.98 12.82 7.37
CA LYS A 127 4.78 13.65 7.39
C LYS A 127 3.56 12.87 7.91
N MET A 128 3.44 11.60 7.54
CA MET A 128 2.31 10.75 7.94
C MET A 128 2.31 10.48 9.44
N LEU A 129 3.48 10.27 10.03
CA LEU A 129 3.66 10.00 11.46
C LEU A 129 3.87 11.25 12.31
N ASP A 130 3.84 12.45 11.71
CA ASP A 130 4.11 13.73 12.38
C ASP A 130 5.48 13.78 13.08
N ILE A 131 6.50 13.21 12.42
CA ILE A 131 7.86 13.19 12.93
C ILE A 131 8.60 14.46 12.47
N PRO A 132 9.17 15.26 13.39
CA PRO A 132 10.00 16.39 13.02
C PRO A 132 11.24 15.93 12.24
N LYS A 133 11.49 16.54 11.08
CA LYS A 133 12.57 16.14 10.18
C LYS A 133 13.96 16.29 10.83
N GLU A 134 14.09 17.20 11.77
CA GLU A 134 15.32 17.49 12.52
C GLU A 134 15.72 16.35 13.46
N GLN A 135 14.78 15.46 13.79
CA GLN A 135 15.01 14.28 14.63
C GLN A 135 15.42 13.04 13.81
N VAL A 136 15.43 13.14 12.49
CA VAL A 136 15.68 12.01 11.57
C VAL A 136 16.97 12.24 10.82
N THR A 137 17.89 11.27 10.88
CA THR A 137 19.02 11.23 9.95
C THR A 137 18.52 10.71 8.60
N ASP A 138 18.74 11.51 7.55
CA ASP A 138 18.28 11.17 6.20
C ASP A 138 18.91 9.88 5.69
N MET A 139 18.10 8.97 5.18
CA MET A 139 18.54 7.66 4.65
C MET A 139 19.60 7.81 3.54
N VAL A 140 19.53 8.86 2.74
CA VAL A 140 20.53 9.08 1.67
C VAL A 140 21.94 9.21 2.20
N ARG A 141 22.15 9.77 3.40
CA ARG A 141 23.47 9.82 4.02
C ARG A 141 24.02 8.43 4.35
N LEU A 142 23.12 7.51 4.78
CA LEU A 142 23.50 6.11 4.98
C LEU A 142 23.89 5.44 3.65
N LEU A 143 23.12 5.68 2.59
CA LEU A 143 23.39 5.12 1.26
C LEU A 143 24.68 5.68 0.63
N GLN A 144 25.09 6.89 1.02
CA GLN A 144 26.35 7.52 0.63
C GLN A 144 27.54 7.07 1.51
N GLY A 145 27.29 6.27 2.56
CA GLY A 145 28.32 5.80 3.48
C GLY A 145 28.77 6.84 4.52
N GLU A 146 28.03 7.94 4.69
CA GLU A 146 28.36 9.03 5.62
C GLU A 146 28.01 8.70 7.08
N CYS A 147 27.12 7.73 7.31
CA CYS A 147 26.67 7.32 8.65
C CYS A 147 26.29 5.84 8.69
N GLY A 148 26.15 5.29 9.89
CA GLY A 148 25.71 3.91 10.12
C GLY A 148 24.19 3.76 10.20
N LEU A 149 23.72 2.50 10.16
CA LEU A 149 22.29 2.18 10.31
C LEU A 149 21.76 2.57 11.70
N ASP A 150 22.56 2.44 12.74
CA ASP A 150 22.27 2.82 14.13
C ASP A 150 21.96 4.32 14.28
N GLN A 151 22.63 5.16 13.48
CA GLN A 151 22.43 6.61 13.46
C GLN A 151 21.23 7.02 12.60
N THR A 152 20.81 6.17 11.66
CA THR A 152 19.74 6.47 10.69
C THR A 152 18.41 5.91 11.15
N MET A 153 18.41 4.81 11.90
CA MET A 153 17.21 4.15 12.37
C MET A 153 16.51 4.98 13.44
N TYR A 154 15.33 5.48 13.11
CA TYR A 154 14.45 6.21 14.04
C TYR A 154 13.44 5.23 14.63
N ARG A 155 13.28 5.23 15.96
CA ARG A 155 12.23 4.47 16.64
C ARG A 155 11.10 5.39 17.05
N ASP A 156 9.89 5.11 16.54
CA ASP A 156 8.73 5.91 16.88
C ASP A 156 8.12 5.53 18.25
N ARG A 157 7.12 6.29 18.69
CA ARG A 157 6.44 6.08 19.98
C ARG A 157 5.63 4.78 20.03
N GLN A 158 5.31 4.19 18.89
CA GLN A 158 4.54 2.96 18.76
C GLN A 158 5.44 1.73 18.73
N GLY A 159 6.77 1.91 18.71
CA GLY A 159 7.76 0.85 18.66
C GLY A 159 8.18 0.45 17.25
N LEU A 160 7.72 1.19 16.23
CA LEU A 160 8.11 0.99 14.84
C LEU A 160 9.52 1.54 14.59
N ASN A 161 10.39 0.76 13.96
CA ASN A 161 11.68 1.23 13.52
C ASN A 161 11.58 1.71 12.06
N LEU A 162 12.17 2.86 11.78
CA LEU A 162 12.00 3.57 10.50
C LEU A 162 13.37 3.97 9.95
N VAL A 163 13.57 3.72 8.66
CA VAL A 163 14.69 4.26 7.88
C VAL A 163 14.08 5.11 6.77
N MET A 164 14.26 6.42 6.84
CA MET A 164 13.45 7.36 6.06
C MET A 164 14.30 8.45 5.41
N SER A 165 13.80 8.98 4.29
CA SER A 165 14.27 10.25 3.74
C SER A 165 13.48 11.43 4.31
N THR A 166 14.17 12.54 4.58
CA THR A 166 13.57 13.76 5.16
C THR A 166 13.18 14.77 4.10
N LYS A 167 13.71 14.63 2.88
CA LYS A 167 13.46 15.50 1.72
C LYS A 167 13.48 14.68 0.43
N GLY A 168 12.92 15.26 -0.63
CA GLY A 168 12.98 14.66 -1.97
C GLY A 168 14.39 14.73 -2.58
N HIS A 169 14.80 13.64 -3.23
CA HIS A 169 16.06 13.52 -3.98
C HIS A 169 15.76 13.19 -5.44
N SER A 170 16.57 13.72 -6.37
CA SER A 170 16.38 13.53 -7.82
C SER A 170 17.09 12.29 -8.38
N SER A 171 18.26 11.93 -7.85
CA SER A 171 19.13 10.86 -8.37
C SER A 171 18.99 9.56 -7.57
N THR A 172 17.76 9.08 -7.37
CA THR A 172 17.46 7.93 -6.48
C THR A 172 17.86 6.59 -7.09
N TYR A 173 17.74 6.44 -8.41
CA TYR A 173 18.08 5.22 -9.12
C TYR A 173 19.56 4.80 -8.93
N GLU A 174 20.47 5.77 -8.81
CA GLU A 174 21.88 5.47 -8.59
C GLU A 174 22.15 4.75 -7.26
N PHE A 175 21.41 5.10 -6.19
CA PHE A 175 21.51 4.43 -4.89
C PHE A 175 21.02 2.98 -4.95
N VAL A 176 19.98 2.72 -5.72
CA VAL A 176 19.49 1.35 -5.94
C VAL A 176 20.53 0.56 -6.77
N LYS A 177 20.98 1.12 -7.89
CA LYS A 177 21.93 0.47 -8.80
C LYS A 177 23.31 0.24 -8.16
N SER A 178 23.76 1.11 -7.26
CA SER A 178 25.05 0.96 -6.59
C SER A 178 25.13 -0.21 -5.60
N GLY A 179 24.02 -0.88 -5.30
CA GLY A 179 23.94 -1.93 -4.29
C GLY A 179 23.85 -1.44 -2.85
N ALA A 180 23.90 -0.12 -2.61
CA ALA A 180 23.81 0.45 -1.25
C ALA A 180 22.45 0.13 -0.61
N MET A 181 21.37 0.17 -1.39
CA MET A 181 20.03 -0.22 -0.92
C MET A 181 19.97 -1.72 -0.60
N LYS A 182 20.55 -2.58 -1.42
CA LYS A 182 20.65 -4.02 -1.17
C LYS A 182 21.38 -4.32 0.14
N ASP A 183 22.47 -3.61 0.42
CA ASP A 183 23.22 -3.76 1.68
C ASP A 183 22.45 -3.26 2.89
N LEU A 184 21.67 -2.18 2.75
CA LEU A 184 20.73 -1.71 3.77
C LEU A 184 19.66 -2.79 4.06
N ILE A 185 19.02 -3.33 3.04
CA ILE A 185 18.01 -4.39 3.17
C ILE A 185 18.60 -5.61 3.89
N LYS A 186 19.79 -6.07 3.49
CA LYS A 186 20.49 -7.19 4.14
C LYS A 186 20.79 -6.94 5.62
N LYS A 187 21.11 -5.70 5.98
CA LYS A 187 21.32 -5.32 7.39
C LYS A 187 19.97 -5.34 8.14
N CYS A 188 18.93 -4.69 7.62
CA CYS A 188 17.61 -4.64 8.25
C CYS A 188 17.01 -6.04 8.48
N ARG A 189 17.15 -6.95 7.52
CA ARG A 189 16.70 -8.35 7.60
C ARG A 189 17.18 -9.07 8.87
N LYS A 190 18.37 -8.75 9.39
CA LYS A 190 18.95 -9.40 10.56
C LYS A 190 18.39 -8.89 11.89
N PHE A 191 17.74 -7.74 11.90
CA PHE A 191 17.30 -7.06 13.12
C PHE A 191 15.78 -7.05 13.32
N ALA A 192 15.01 -7.51 12.33
CA ALA A 192 13.56 -7.47 12.36
C ALA A 192 12.93 -8.81 11.98
N ASP A 193 11.74 -9.06 12.51
CA ASP A 193 10.89 -10.17 12.06
C ASP A 193 10.27 -9.84 10.69
N PHE A 194 9.97 -8.56 10.44
CA PHE A 194 9.42 -8.05 9.18
C PHE A 194 10.13 -6.76 8.75
N VAL A 195 10.54 -6.71 7.49
CA VAL A 195 11.02 -5.49 6.83
C VAL A 195 10.03 -5.10 5.75
N ILE A 196 9.39 -3.95 5.89
CA ILE A 196 8.42 -3.41 4.92
C ILE A 196 9.08 -2.29 4.14
N ILE A 197 9.10 -2.38 2.82
CA ILE A 197 9.70 -1.37 1.94
C ILE A 197 8.59 -0.65 1.18
N ASP A 198 8.40 0.63 1.46
CA ASP A 198 7.52 1.52 0.70
C ASP A 198 8.30 2.10 -0.48
N THR A 199 7.89 1.81 -1.71
CA THR A 199 8.61 2.19 -2.93
C THR A 199 7.85 3.25 -3.73
N PRO A 200 8.47 3.93 -4.71
CA PRO A 200 7.75 4.74 -5.70
C PRO A 200 6.73 3.91 -6.49
N PRO A 201 5.75 4.55 -7.15
CA PRO A 201 4.82 3.84 -8.04
C PRO A 201 5.56 3.29 -9.28
N MET A 202 5.15 2.10 -9.73
CA MET A 202 5.83 1.36 -10.80
C MET A 202 5.70 2.02 -12.18
N SER A 203 4.58 2.69 -12.46
CA SER A 203 4.35 3.34 -13.76
C SER A 203 5.31 4.48 -14.08
N MET A 204 6.06 4.96 -13.10
CA MET A 204 6.88 6.16 -13.25
C MET A 204 8.39 5.88 -13.24
N LEU A 205 8.84 4.76 -12.67
CA LEU A 205 10.25 4.62 -12.30
C LEU A 205 10.75 3.17 -12.27
N SER A 206 11.89 2.95 -12.88
CA SER A 206 12.68 1.70 -12.78
C SER A 206 13.29 1.44 -11.39
N ASP A 207 13.18 2.41 -10.46
CA ASP A 207 13.72 2.26 -9.10
C ASP A 207 13.07 1.09 -8.36
N THR A 208 11.74 0.93 -8.50
CA THR A 208 10.99 -0.17 -7.88
C THR A 208 11.32 -1.52 -8.51
N GLU A 209 11.41 -1.59 -9.84
CA GLU A 209 11.78 -2.82 -10.56
C GLU A 209 13.15 -3.33 -10.10
N ALA A 210 14.12 -2.42 -9.98
CA ALA A 210 15.47 -2.79 -9.55
C ALA A 210 15.57 -3.29 -8.09
N LEU A 211 14.53 -3.04 -7.25
CA LEU A 211 14.45 -3.54 -5.87
C LEU A 211 13.75 -4.90 -5.76
N LEU A 212 12.98 -5.33 -6.77
CA LEU A 212 12.20 -6.56 -6.70
C LEU A 212 13.07 -7.80 -6.49
N ASP A 213 14.28 -7.83 -7.05
CA ASP A 213 15.23 -8.96 -6.91
C ASP A 213 15.97 -8.96 -5.56
N ASP A 214 15.89 -7.88 -4.78
CA ASP A 214 16.54 -7.77 -3.47
C ASP A 214 15.61 -8.06 -2.28
N VAL A 215 14.33 -8.34 -2.56
CA VAL A 215 13.29 -8.63 -1.56
C VAL A 215 12.78 -10.06 -1.66
N ASP A 216 12.02 -10.52 -0.67
CA ASP A 216 11.47 -11.88 -0.66
C ASP A 216 10.08 -11.95 -1.24
N PHE A 217 9.28 -10.92 -0.95
CA PHE A 217 7.88 -10.84 -1.31
C PHE A 217 7.53 -9.45 -1.84
N SER A 218 6.60 -9.39 -2.77
CA SER A 218 6.07 -8.14 -3.31
C SER A 218 4.54 -8.10 -3.27
N LEU A 219 3.98 -6.90 -3.11
CA LEU A 219 2.55 -6.58 -3.04
C LEU A 219 2.25 -5.36 -3.90
N LEU A 220 1.20 -5.43 -4.71
CA LEU A 220 0.74 -4.31 -5.53
C LEU A 220 -0.52 -3.70 -4.94
N VAL A 221 -0.45 -2.45 -4.53
CA VAL A 221 -1.62 -1.67 -4.08
C VAL A 221 -2.30 -1.06 -5.31
N ILE A 222 -3.57 -1.40 -5.49
CA ILE A 222 -4.43 -0.82 -6.53
C ILE A 222 -5.61 -0.12 -5.86
N ARG A 223 -5.95 1.07 -6.32
CA ARG A 223 -7.10 1.80 -5.78
C ARG A 223 -8.34 1.54 -6.63
N GLN A 224 -9.48 1.30 -5.97
CA GLN A 224 -10.76 1.10 -6.65
C GLN A 224 -11.06 2.22 -7.65
N ASP A 225 -11.42 1.85 -8.89
CA ASP A 225 -11.84 2.73 -9.98
C ASP A 225 -10.82 3.87 -10.28
N PHE A 226 -9.51 3.55 -10.24
CA PHE A 226 -8.44 4.54 -10.37
C PHE A 226 -7.50 4.24 -11.55
N SER A 227 -6.65 3.24 -11.45
CA SER A 227 -5.73 2.84 -12.51
C SER A 227 -6.40 2.00 -13.58
N TYR A 228 -5.92 2.07 -14.83
CA TYR A 228 -6.42 1.25 -15.92
C TYR A 228 -5.95 -0.20 -15.77
N GLU A 229 -6.80 -1.14 -16.14
CA GLU A 229 -6.54 -2.58 -16.13
C GLU A 229 -5.20 -2.93 -16.78
N LYS A 230 -4.94 -2.42 -17.99
CA LYS A 230 -3.69 -2.64 -18.72
C LYS A 230 -2.43 -2.20 -17.97
N ASP A 231 -2.50 -1.08 -17.24
CA ASP A 231 -1.34 -0.59 -16.48
C ASP A 231 -1.11 -1.45 -15.23
N ILE A 232 -2.19 -1.96 -14.63
CA ILE A 232 -2.12 -2.90 -13.52
C ILE A 232 -1.51 -4.22 -13.98
N GLU A 233 -1.97 -4.79 -15.11
CA GLU A 233 -1.44 -6.02 -15.72
C GLU A 233 0.06 -5.90 -16.02
N ASN A 234 0.51 -4.77 -16.57
CA ASN A 234 1.92 -4.52 -16.81
C ASN A 234 2.73 -4.58 -15.51
N CYS A 235 2.24 -3.99 -14.42
CA CYS A 235 2.91 -4.04 -13.12
C CYS A 235 2.94 -5.47 -12.56
N ILE A 236 1.83 -6.23 -12.69
CA ILE A 236 1.75 -7.63 -12.27
C ILE A 236 2.77 -8.48 -13.02
N ASN A 237 2.88 -8.31 -14.34
CA ASN A 237 3.84 -9.05 -15.16
C ASN A 237 5.28 -8.78 -14.69
N ILE A 238 5.65 -7.52 -14.47
CA ILE A 238 6.97 -7.14 -13.94
C ILE A 238 7.24 -7.80 -12.58
N MET A 239 6.24 -7.81 -11.67
CA MET A 239 6.38 -8.43 -10.35
C MET A 239 6.48 -9.95 -10.42
N ASN A 240 5.77 -10.58 -11.35
CA ASN A 240 5.84 -12.04 -11.57
C ASN A 240 7.16 -12.49 -12.23
N ASP A 241 7.77 -11.64 -13.05
CA ASP A 241 9.04 -11.93 -13.74
C ASP A 241 10.27 -11.75 -12.81
N ALA A 242 10.09 -11.11 -11.65
CA ALA A 242 11.16 -10.87 -10.68
C ALA A 242 11.47 -12.10 -9.81
N ASP A 243 12.65 -12.11 -9.17
CA ASP A 243 13.09 -13.16 -8.24
C ASP A 243 12.26 -13.20 -6.94
N SER A 244 11.61 -12.09 -6.57
CA SER A 244 10.70 -12.03 -5.42
C SER A 244 9.38 -12.75 -5.70
N GLN A 245 8.79 -13.35 -4.67
CA GLN A 245 7.46 -13.93 -4.79
C GLN A 245 6.40 -12.82 -4.77
N PHE A 246 5.67 -12.63 -5.87
CA PHE A 246 4.49 -11.77 -5.88
C PHE A 246 3.35 -12.44 -5.11
N LEU A 247 2.82 -11.77 -4.07
CA LEU A 247 1.74 -12.28 -3.22
C LEU A 247 0.35 -11.90 -3.70
N GLY A 248 0.26 -10.95 -4.65
CA GLY A 248 -1.00 -10.50 -5.21
C GLY A 248 -1.31 -9.02 -4.96
N CYS A 249 -2.53 -8.63 -5.30
CA CYS A 249 -3.02 -7.26 -5.21
C CYS A 249 -3.71 -6.95 -3.89
N ILE A 250 -3.53 -5.72 -3.39
CA ILE A 250 -4.31 -5.14 -2.29
C ILE A 250 -5.25 -4.10 -2.89
N LEU A 251 -6.56 -4.38 -2.87
CA LEU A 251 -7.60 -3.44 -3.33
C LEU A 251 -7.86 -2.39 -2.25
N ASN A 252 -7.42 -1.16 -2.49
CA ASN A 252 -7.50 -0.05 -1.55
C ASN A 252 -8.68 0.88 -1.85
N ASP A 253 -9.15 1.60 -0.81
CA ASP A 253 -10.25 2.59 -0.87
C ASP A 253 -11.58 1.99 -1.34
N TYR A 254 -11.81 0.70 -1.02
CA TYR A 254 -12.93 -0.08 -1.52
C TYR A 254 -14.25 0.34 -0.89
N LYS A 255 -15.19 0.73 -1.75
CA LYS A 255 -16.59 0.96 -1.42
C LYS A 255 -17.42 -0.14 -2.06
N LYS A 256 -18.06 -0.99 -1.23
CA LYS A 256 -18.97 -1.99 -1.74
C LYS A 256 -20.07 -1.28 -2.53
N LEU A 257 -20.17 -1.58 -3.83
CA LEU A 257 -21.22 -1.03 -4.69
C LEU A 257 -22.55 -1.50 -4.10
N LYS A 258 -23.39 -0.57 -3.64
CA LYS A 258 -24.80 -0.86 -3.38
C LYS A 258 -25.42 -1.04 -4.75
N ILE A 259 -25.60 -2.26 -5.19
CA ILE A 259 -26.57 -2.57 -6.24
C ILE A 259 -27.91 -2.13 -5.65
N ARG A 260 -28.36 -0.93 -6.00
CA ARG A 260 -29.78 -0.59 -5.81
C ARG A 260 -30.50 -1.70 -6.54
N GLU A 261 -31.41 -2.36 -5.84
CA GLU A 261 -32.35 -3.31 -6.41
C GLU A 261 -33.10 -2.62 -7.56
N THR A 262 -32.54 -2.62 -8.74
CA THR A 262 -33.22 -2.23 -9.98
C THR A 262 -34.23 -3.30 -10.36
N ALA A 263 -34.30 -4.41 -9.64
CA ALA A 263 -35.31 -5.44 -9.78
C ALA A 263 -36.75 -4.92 -9.54
N SER A 264 -36.94 -3.85 -8.75
CA SER A 264 -38.28 -3.27 -8.56
C SER A 264 -38.71 -2.37 -9.70
N VAL A 265 -37.78 -1.86 -10.50
CA VAL A 265 -38.12 -1.00 -11.66
C VAL A 265 -38.50 -1.86 -12.86
N PHE A 266 -37.91 -3.04 -13.06
CA PHE A 266 -38.28 -3.96 -14.14
C PHE A 266 -39.60 -4.67 -13.86
N LYS A 267 -39.96 -4.98 -12.61
CA LYS A 267 -41.28 -5.55 -12.28
C LYS A 267 -42.44 -4.61 -12.60
N ASN A 268 -42.25 -3.30 -12.46
CA ASN A 268 -43.30 -2.32 -12.80
C ASN A 268 -43.46 -2.08 -14.31
N PHE A 269 -42.55 -2.61 -15.15
CA PHE A 269 -42.71 -2.58 -16.60
C PHE A 269 -43.42 -3.83 -17.15
N GLU A 270 -43.28 -4.99 -16.48
CA GLU A 270 -44.01 -6.21 -16.88
C GLU A 270 -45.48 -6.20 -16.44
N ASP A 271 -45.80 -5.56 -15.30
CA ASP A 271 -47.20 -5.43 -14.83
C ASP A 271 -47.98 -4.30 -15.53
N GLY A 272 -47.36 -3.52 -16.43
CA GLY A 272 -47.99 -2.40 -17.14
C GLY A 272 -48.54 -2.72 -18.55
N GLU A 273 -48.25 -3.91 -19.10
CA GLU A 273 -48.68 -4.30 -20.44
C GLU A 273 -49.93 -5.22 -20.48
N GLU A 274 -50.49 -5.63 -19.34
CA GLU A 274 -51.68 -6.52 -19.33
C GLU A 274 -53.04 -5.81 -19.20
N VAL A 275 -53.12 -4.47 -19.29
CA VAL A 275 -54.42 -3.74 -19.19
C VAL A 275 -54.67 -2.86 -20.41
N ALA A 276 -54.54 -3.40 -21.59
CA ALA A 276 -54.96 -2.69 -22.81
C ALA A 276 -55.47 -3.65 -23.89
N HIS A 277 -56.35 -4.57 -23.53
CA HIS A 277 -57.25 -5.27 -24.49
C HIS A 277 -58.48 -5.80 -23.74
N GLU A 278 -59.48 -4.93 -23.54
CA GLU A 278 -60.91 -5.26 -23.57
C GLU A 278 -61.71 -4.03 -24.04
#